data_c09503d582ac6bfe4a07df58a7d96305
#
_entry.id   c09503d582ac6bfe4a07df58a7d96305
#
_cell.length_a   1.000
_cell.length_b   1.000
_cell.length_c   1.000
_cell.angle_alpha   90.00
_cell.angle_beta   90.00
_cell.angle_gamma   90.00
#
_symmetry.space_group_name_H-M   'P 1'
#
loop_
_entity.id
_entity.type
_entity.pdbx_description
1 polymer ?
#
loop_
_entity_poly.entity_id
_entity_poly.type
_entity_poly.pdbx_seq_one_letter_code
_entity_poly.pdbx_strand_id
1 'polypeptide(L)'
;PLEHASILGNIYIGKVRNIVKNIQAAFVEIENGMLCYLPLEDAQAPVYTKPKKEGQPLVQGDELLVQVSREAVKTKQPSVTTKISMNGKYLVLTIGNGKLGCSGKLSGAEKTRLRQWGQEQKLPEDLGMIIRTNASGVTEDDLNTEFVRLMEQYTYLKGPATHRTACSCVLRARPAYLSAVLGSRSNFLKEILTDDKKIYEELSS
;
A
#
# COMPACT_ATOMS: atom_id res chain seq x y z
N PRO A 1 -15.67 24.40 3.50
CA PRO A 1 -14.27 24.05 3.63
C PRO A 1 -14.06 22.82 2.76
N LEU A 2 -13.20 22.94 1.74
CA LEU A 2 -12.78 21.79 0.95
C LEU A 2 -12.07 20.83 1.92
N GLU A 3 -12.73 19.77 2.33
CA GLU A 3 -12.11 18.68 3.05
C GLU A 3 -10.99 18.18 2.15
N HIS A 4 -9.76 18.30 2.62
CA HIS A 4 -8.61 17.77 1.91
C HIS A 4 -8.82 16.26 1.76
N ALA A 5 -8.89 15.79 0.51
CA ALA A 5 -9.01 14.36 0.24
C ALA A 5 -7.93 13.62 1.01
N SER A 6 -8.31 12.54 1.71
CA SER A 6 -7.38 11.73 2.49
C SER A 6 -6.20 11.29 1.63
N ILE A 7 -4.99 11.45 2.16
CA ILE A 7 -3.75 10.97 1.53
C ILE A 7 -3.32 9.62 2.10
N LEU A 8 -4.06 9.06 3.05
CA LEU A 8 -3.73 7.80 3.70
C LEU A 8 -3.63 6.66 2.67
N GLY A 9 -2.50 5.95 2.68
CA GLY A 9 -2.23 4.86 1.75
C GLY A 9 -1.74 5.30 0.36
N ASN A 10 -1.75 6.59 0.02
CA ASN A 10 -1.15 7.09 -1.21
C ASN A 10 0.35 6.79 -1.22
N ILE A 11 0.87 6.49 -2.42
CA ILE A 11 2.29 6.21 -2.65
C ILE A 11 2.91 7.35 -3.44
N TYR A 12 4.07 7.81 -3.01
CA TYR A 12 4.80 8.94 -3.58
C TYR A 12 6.26 8.56 -3.88
N ILE A 13 6.88 9.27 -4.80
CA ILE A 13 8.34 9.42 -4.80
C ILE A 13 8.67 10.48 -3.76
N GLY A 14 9.15 10.04 -2.60
CA GLY A 14 9.61 10.93 -1.54
C GLY A 14 11.08 11.26 -1.68
N LYS A 15 11.48 12.46 -1.24
CA LYS A 15 12.86 12.90 -1.18
C LYS A 15 13.29 13.11 0.26
N VAL A 16 14.35 12.43 0.70
CA VAL A 16 14.91 12.58 2.04
C VAL A 16 15.50 13.97 2.20
N ARG A 17 14.93 14.78 3.08
CA ARG A 17 15.40 16.14 3.37
C ARG A 17 16.33 16.20 4.56
N ASN A 18 16.11 15.37 5.57
CA ASN A 18 16.93 15.31 6.76
C ASN A 18 16.85 13.93 7.42
N ILE A 19 17.91 13.57 8.15
CA ILE A 19 17.96 12.36 8.99
C ILE A 19 18.39 12.78 10.39
N VAL A 20 17.54 12.46 11.36
CA VAL A 20 17.74 12.82 12.77
C VAL A 20 17.98 11.53 13.57
N LYS A 21 19.24 11.22 13.80
CA LYS A 21 19.65 9.97 14.45
C LYS A 21 19.14 9.83 15.91
N ASN A 22 19.04 10.94 16.64
CA ASN A 22 18.59 10.93 18.04
C ASN A 22 17.18 10.39 18.21
N ILE A 23 16.31 10.59 17.22
CA ILE A 23 14.92 10.10 17.23
C ILE A 23 14.72 8.94 16.26
N GLN A 24 15.81 8.39 15.70
CA GLN A 24 15.78 7.28 14.74
C GLN A 24 14.78 7.50 13.59
N ALA A 25 14.80 8.68 12.98
CA ALA A 25 13.87 9.05 11.94
C ALA A 25 14.50 9.86 10.81
N ALA A 26 13.89 9.78 9.63
CA ALA A 26 14.13 10.69 8.52
C ALA A 26 12.88 11.55 8.28
N PHE A 27 13.11 12.74 7.71
CA PHE A 27 12.06 13.60 7.18
C PHE A 27 12.09 13.52 5.66
N VAL A 28 10.97 13.09 5.11
CA VAL A 28 10.80 12.84 3.67
C VAL A 28 9.79 13.81 3.13
N GLU A 29 10.19 14.58 2.13
CA GLU A 29 9.27 15.47 1.43
C GLU A 29 8.51 14.68 0.36
N ILE A 30 7.22 14.89 0.31
CA ILE A 30 6.31 14.41 -0.72
C ILE A 30 5.69 15.61 -1.46
N GLU A 31 4.61 15.38 -2.20
CA GLU A 31 3.92 16.39 -3.00
C GLU A 31 3.65 17.71 -2.24
N ASN A 32 3.78 18.86 -2.93
CA ASN A 32 3.50 20.20 -2.40
C ASN A 32 4.37 20.63 -1.20
N GLY A 33 5.59 20.13 -1.08
CA GLY A 33 6.50 20.51 0.02
C GLY A 33 6.13 19.89 1.37
N MET A 34 5.18 18.93 1.41
CA MET A 34 4.77 18.28 2.65
C MET A 34 5.87 17.40 3.19
N LEU A 35 6.33 17.70 4.40
CA LEU A 35 7.31 16.89 5.13
C LEU A 35 6.60 15.81 5.95
N CYS A 36 7.03 14.56 5.76
CA CYS A 36 6.53 13.39 6.44
C CYS A 36 7.60 12.76 7.32
N TYR A 37 7.18 12.18 8.42
CA TYR A 37 8.02 11.44 9.35
C TYR A 37 8.18 10.00 8.87
N LEU A 38 9.42 9.54 8.67
CA LEU A 38 9.78 8.15 8.34
C LEU A 38 10.61 7.56 9.48
N PRO A 39 10.06 6.65 10.30
CA PRO A 39 10.87 5.88 11.25
C PRO A 39 11.94 5.09 10.50
N LEU A 40 13.19 5.08 10.98
CA LEU A 40 14.26 4.31 10.32
C LEU A 40 14.02 2.79 10.38
N GLU A 41 13.27 2.31 11.36
CA GLU A 41 12.80 0.91 11.43
C GLU A 41 11.83 0.55 10.29
N ASP A 42 11.14 1.54 9.73
CA ASP A 42 10.23 1.40 8.59
C ASP A 42 10.92 1.71 7.24
N ALA A 43 12.20 2.08 7.27
CA ALA A 43 13.01 2.34 6.09
C ALA A 43 13.80 1.08 5.62
N GLN A 44 13.26 -0.11 5.88
CA GLN A 44 13.86 -1.38 5.47
C GLN A 44 13.44 -1.72 4.03
N ALA A 45 14.37 -2.21 3.22
CA ALA A 45 14.16 -2.59 1.82
C ALA A 45 13.45 -1.51 0.95
N PRO A 46 13.92 -0.26 0.95
CA PRO A 46 13.32 0.81 0.17
C PRO A 46 13.52 0.59 -1.34
N VAL A 47 12.51 0.98 -2.13
CA VAL A 47 12.61 1.04 -3.59
C VAL A 47 13.10 2.44 -3.97
N TYR A 48 14.34 2.52 -4.39
CA TYR A 48 14.97 3.79 -4.82
C TYR A 48 14.67 4.11 -6.28
N THR A 49 14.64 5.38 -6.64
CA THR A 49 14.53 5.85 -8.03
C THR A 49 15.85 5.67 -8.79
N LYS A 50 16.97 5.71 -8.08
CA LYS A 50 18.31 5.47 -8.63
C LYS A 50 18.91 4.22 -7.99
N PRO A 51 19.64 3.40 -8.77
CA PRO A 51 20.29 2.22 -8.21
C PRO A 51 21.17 2.57 -7.01
N LYS A 52 21.00 1.84 -5.92
CA LYS A 52 21.81 1.93 -4.71
C LYS A 52 22.31 0.55 -4.33
N LYS A 53 23.56 0.47 -3.84
CA LYS A 53 24.13 -0.82 -3.41
C LYS A 53 23.36 -1.33 -2.20
N GLU A 54 23.13 -2.63 -2.16
CA GLU A 54 22.51 -3.29 -1.02
C GLU A 54 23.26 -2.98 0.28
N GLY A 55 22.54 -2.75 1.36
CA GLY A 55 23.12 -2.41 2.67
C GLY A 55 23.60 -0.96 2.82
N GLN A 56 23.54 -0.13 1.80
CA GLN A 56 23.85 1.29 1.98
C GLN A 56 22.77 1.99 2.82
N PRO A 57 23.17 2.77 3.84
CA PRO A 57 22.21 3.48 4.68
C PRO A 57 21.48 4.56 3.88
N LEU A 58 20.29 4.91 4.34
CA LEU A 58 19.53 6.06 3.85
C LEU A 58 20.35 7.33 4.07
N VAL A 59 20.40 8.21 3.07
CA VAL A 59 21.11 9.50 3.15
C VAL A 59 20.22 10.64 2.66
N GLN A 60 20.58 11.86 3.07
CA GLN A 60 19.92 13.07 2.58
C GLN A 60 20.04 13.16 1.06
N GLY A 61 18.95 13.51 0.38
CA GLY A 61 18.87 13.58 -1.08
C GLY A 61 18.42 12.29 -1.74
N ASP A 62 18.36 11.15 -1.03
CA ASP A 62 17.79 9.92 -1.57
C ASP A 62 16.33 10.13 -1.99
N GLU A 63 15.99 9.54 -3.13
CA GLU A 63 14.65 9.53 -3.69
C GLU A 63 14.14 8.08 -3.74
N LEU A 64 13.00 7.84 -3.10
CA LEU A 64 12.47 6.49 -2.90
C LEU A 64 10.95 6.47 -2.83
N LEU A 65 10.37 5.30 -3.09
CA LEU A 65 8.93 5.09 -2.87
C LEU A 65 8.62 5.11 -1.37
N VAL A 66 7.61 5.89 -1.01
CA VAL A 66 7.04 5.93 0.34
C VAL A 66 5.53 5.89 0.29
N GLN A 67 4.92 5.22 1.25
CA GLN A 67 3.46 5.15 1.41
C GLN A 67 3.05 5.87 2.69
N VAL A 68 2.01 6.70 2.62
CA VAL A 68 1.46 7.37 3.80
C VAL A 68 0.81 6.33 4.70
N SER A 69 1.35 6.16 5.90
CA SER A 69 0.87 5.21 6.91
C SER A 69 -0.03 5.85 7.97
N ARG A 70 0.12 7.16 8.18
CA ARG A 70 -0.73 7.98 9.06
C ARG A 70 -0.84 9.39 8.51
N GLU A 71 -2.02 9.96 8.62
CA GLU A 71 -2.25 11.37 8.30
C GLU A 71 -1.78 12.29 9.42
N ALA A 72 -1.65 13.57 9.09
CA ALA A 72 -1.36 14.60 10.08
C ALA A 72 -2.46 14.66 11.15
N VAL A 73 -2.08 14.73 12.41
CA VAL A 73 -3.01 14.89 13.53
C VAL A 73 -2.56 16.04 14.39
N LYS A 74 -3.38 17.08 14.46
CA LYS A 74 -3.05 18.33 15.21
C LYS A 74 -1.71 18.91 14.73
N THR A 75 -0.70 18.92 15.59
CA THR A 75 0.64 19.44 15.31
C THR A 75 1.63 18.38 14.79
N LYS A 76 1.19 17.10 14.70
CA LYS A 76 2.07 16.01 14.23
C LYS A 76 2.00 15.91 12.70
N GLN A 77 3.17 15.84 12.10
CA GLN A 77 3.31 15.59 10.67
C GLN A 77 2.77 14.20 10.27
N PRO A 78 2.34 14.00 9.01
CA PRO A 78 1.98 12.69 8.52
C PRO A 78 3.20 11.75 8.61
N SER A 79 2.93 10.45 8.74
CA SER A 79 3.98 9.42 8.74
C SER A 79 3.94 8.63 7.45
N VAL A 80 5.13 8.23 6.99
CA VAL A 80 5.31 7.37 5.81
C VAL A 80 6.13 6.13 6.17
N THR A 81 6.06 5.13 5.32
CA THR A 81 6.83 3.88 5.42
C THR A 81 7.35 3.48 4.04
N THR A 82 8.44 2.73 3.98
CA THR A 82 8.91 2.08 2.75
C THR A 82 8.33 0.68 2.54
N LYS A 83 7.61 0.15 3.53
CA LYS A 83 6.86 -1.11 3.44
C LYS A 83 5.57 -0.88 2.65
N ILE A 84 5.68 -0.89 1.32
CA ILE A 84 4.57 -0.56 0.43
C ILE A 84 3.57 -1.70 0.39
N SER A 85 2.32 -1.43 0.73
CA SER A 85 1.22 -2.40 0.73
C SER A 85 0.18 -2.07 -0.33
N MET A 86 -0.09 -3.04 -1.20
CA MET A 86 -1.13 -2.98 -2.23
C MET A 86 -2.33 -3.80 -1.74
N ASN A 87 -3.42 -3.09 -1.43
CA ASN A 87 -4.56 -3.70 -0.77
C ASN A 87 -5.65 -4.09 -1.78
N GLY A 88 -5.99 -5.39 -1.80
CA GLY A 88 -7.14 -5.95 -2.47
C GLY A 88 -8.27 -6.30 -1.50
N LYS A 89 -9.35 -6.85 -2.03
CA LYS A 89 -10.48 -7.39 -1.27
C LYS A 89 -10.09 -8.67 -0.53
N TYR A 90 -9.39 -9.56 -1.21
CA TYR A 90 -9.00 -10.90 -0.77
C TYR A 90 -7.54 -11.00 -0.36
N LEU A 91 -6.68 -10.20 -0.97
CA LEU A 91 -5.23 -10.26 -0.87
C LEU A 91 -4.63 -8.92 -0.46
N VAL A 92 -3.48 -8.97 0.21
CA VAL A 92 -2.58 -7.82 0.39
C VAL A 92 -1.21 -8.26 -0.08
N LEU A 93 -0.61 -7.53 -1.02
CA LEU A 93 0.78 -7.70 -1.40
C LEU A 93 1.63 -6.61 -0.73
N THR A 94 2.79 -6.98 -0.19
CA THR A 94 3.68 -6.05 0.52
C THR A 94 5.11 -6.18 -0.01
N ILE A 95 5.68 -5.07 -0.48
CA ILE A 95 7.08 -5.00 -0.92
C ILE A 95 8.00 -5.00 0.30
N GLY A 96 9.11 -5.72 0.23
CA GLY A 96 10.11 -5.81 1.30
C GLY A 96 9.83 -6.85 2.37
N ASN A 97 8.87 -7.76 2.14
CA ASN A 97 8.54 -8.82 3.09
C ASN A 97 8.13 -10.11 2.36
N GLY A 98 9.06 -10.88 1.85
CA GLY A 98 8.83 -12.10 1.06
C GLY A 98 8.12 -13.27 1.78
N LYS A 99 7.14 -12.99 2.65
CA LYS A 99 6.43 -14.00 3.43
C LYS A 99 5.00 -14.20 2.95
N LEU A 100 4.56 -15.46 2.86
CA LEU A 100 3.17 -15.82 2.67
C LEU A 100 2.47 -15.98 4.02
N GLY A 101 1.43 -15.19 4.25
CA GLY A 101 0.58 -15.24 5.43
C GLY A 101 -0.88 -15.49 5.10
N CYS A 102 -1.63 -16.04 6.07
CA CYS A 102 -3.08 -16.16 5.99
C CYS A 102 -3.70 -15.60 7.26
N SER A 103 -4.87 -14.96 7.12
CA SER A 103 -5.64 -14.46 8.27
C SER A 103 -5.88 -15.55 9.30
N GLY A 104 -5.67 -15.21 10.58
CA GLY A 104 -5.96 -16.13 11.69
C GLY A 104 -7.45 -16.47 11.85
N LYS A 105 -8.34 -15.67 11.23
CA LYS A 105 -9.80 -15.86 11.28
C LYS A 105 -10.34 -16.85 10.24
N LEU A 106 -9.51 -17.37 9.36
CA LEU A 106 -9.89 -18.41 8.40
C LEU A 106 -10.01 -19.76 9.11
N SER A 107 -11.02 -20.57 8.72
CA SER A 107 -11.16 -21.95 9.20
C SER A 107 -9.96 -22.81 8.78
N GLY A 108 -9.72 -23.92 9.50
CA GLY A 108 -8.58 -24.80 9.22
C GLY A 108 -8.54 -25.30 7.77
N ALA A 109 -9.67 -25.76 7.24
CA ALA A 109 -9.80 -26.27 5.87
C ALA A 109 -9.55 -25.15 4.82
N GLU A 110 -10.19 -23.99 4.98
CA GLU A 110 -10.00 -22.85 4.10
C GLU A 110 -8.57 -22.31 4.14
N LYS A 111 -7.99 -22.26 5.32
CA LYS A 111 -6.59 -21.82 5.49
C LYS A 111 -5.62 -22.74 4.76
N THR A 112 -5.86 -24.05 4.78
CA THR A 112 -5.05 -25.03 4.05
C THR A 112 -5.18 -24.84 2.55
N ARG A 113 -6.41 -24.77 2.03
CA ARG A 113 -6.71 -24.55 0.60
C ARG A 113 -6.06 -23.27 0.10
N LEU A 114 -6.29 -22.15 0.78
CA LEU A 114 -5.80 -20.84 0.37
C LEU A 114 -4.27 -20.73 0.50
N ARG A 115 -3.67 -21.37 1.50
CA ARG A 115 -2.22 -21.42 1.63
C ARG A 115 -1.58 -22.21 0.49
N GLN A 116 -2.17 -23.35 0.11
CA GLN A 116 -1.70 -24.13 -1.05
C GLN A 116 -1.77 -23.28 -2.31
N TRP A 117 -2.93 -22.68 -2.60
CA TRP A 117 -3.08 -21.76 -3.74
C TRP A 117 -2.00 -20.65 -3.71
N GLY A 118 -1.78 -20.02 -2.55
CA GLY A 118 -0.78 -18.97 -2.41
C GLY A 118 0.65 -19.42 -2.63
N GLN A 119 1.01 -20.67 -2.28
CA GLN A 119 2.32 -21.25 -2.52
C GLN A 119 2.58 -21.54 -4.01
N GLU A 120 1.53 -21.82 -4.77
CA GLU A 120 1.61 -22.02 -6.22
C GLU A 120 1.85 -20.72 -6.98
N GLN A 121 1.53 -19.57 -6.37
CA GLN A 121 1.85 -18.24 -6.93
C GLN A 121 3.34 -17.96 -6.77
N LYS A 122 4.11 -18.01 -7.84
CA LYS A 122 5.55 -17.73 -7.84
C LYS A 122 5.81 -16.24 -7.58
N LEU A 123 5.86 -15.86 -6.30
CA LEU A 123 6.14 -14.49 -5.91
C LEU A 123 7.63 -14.15 -6.06
N PRO A 124 7.97 -12.88 -6.43
CA PRO A 124 9.31 -12.36 -6.26
C PRO A 124 9.78 -12.45 -4.80
N GLU A 125 11.09 -12.59 -4.58
CA GLU A 125 11.68 -12.79 -3.24
C GLU A 125 11.37 -11.63 -2.27
N ASP A 126 11.23 -10.42 -2.80
CA ASP A 126 10.96 -9.20 -2.03
C ASP A 126 9.45 -8.92 -1.85
N LEU A 127 8.58 -9.78 -2.39
CA LEU A 127 7.12 -9.59 -2.36
C LEU A 127 6.44 -10.58 -1.43
N GLY A 128 5.84 -10.09 -0.35
CA GLY A 128 4.98 -10.90 0.53
C GLY A 128 3.52 -10.84 0.14
N MET A 129 2.78 -11.87 0.53
CA MET A 129 1.33 -11.94 0.33
C MET A 129 0.63 -12.32 1.62
N ILE A 130 -0.44 -11.60 1.96
CA ILE A 130 -1.35 -11.96 3.05
C ILE A 130 -2.72 -12.23 2.45
N ILE A 131 -3.24 -13.44 2.71
CA ILE A 131 -4.59 -13.83 2.32
C ILE A 131 -5.55 -13.43 3.44
N ARG A 132 -6.55 -12.61 3.09
CA ARG A 132 -7.50 -12.01 4.03
C ARG A 132 -8.67 -12.95 4.34
N THR A 133 -9.42 -12.66 5.39
CA THR A 133 -10.62 -13.42 5.78
C THR A 133 -11.67 -13.45 4.67
N ASN A 134 -11.78 -12.38 3.88
CA ASN A 134 -12.75 -12.27 2.77
C ASN A 134 -12.48 -13.27 1.62
N ALA A 135 -11.32 -13.92 1.59
CA ALA A 135 -10.99 -14.96 0.62
C ALA A 135 -11.68 -16.30 0.92
N SER A 136 -12.34 -16.42 2.09
CA SER A 136 -13.09 -17.65 2.45
C SER A 136 -14.24 -17.89 1.49
N GLY A 137 -14.30 -19.09 0.89
CA GLY A 137 -15.34 -19.49 -0.07
C GLY A 137 -15.23 -18.84 -1.45
N VAL A 138 -14.15 -18.08 -1.71
CA VAL A 138 -13.91 -17.43 -3.00
C VAL A 138 -13.32 -18.45 -3.98
N THR A 139 -13.70 -18.34 -5.27
CA THR A 139 -13.15 -19.17 -6.34
C THR A 139 -11.68 -18.85 -6.62
N GLU A 140 -10.96 -19.79 -7.18
CA GLU A 140 -9.55 -19.53 -7.60
C GLU A 140 -9.47 -18.51 -8.73
N ASP A 141 -10.46 -18.46 -9.62
CA ASP A 141 -10.53 -17.48 -10.71
C ASP A 141 -10.63 -16.04 -10.17
N ASP A 142 -11.46 -15.81 -9.15
CA ASP A 142 -11.57 -14.50 -8.50
C ASP A 142 -10.28 -14.11 -7.77
N LEU A 143 -9.63 -15.08 -7.10
CA LEU A 143 -8.33 -14.87 -6.46
C LEU A 143 -7.24 -14.54 -7.50
N ASN A 144 -7.20 -15.27 -8.61
CA ASN A 144 -6.26 -15.06 -9.69
C ASN A 144 -6.47 -13.69 -10.35
N THR A 145 -7.71 -13.30 -10.57
CA THR A 145 -8.06 -11.97 -11.12
C THR A 145 -7.53 -10.84 -10.24
N GLU A 146 -7.78 -10.92 -8.92
CA GLU A 146 -7.24 -9.92 -8.01
C GLU A 146 -5.72 -9.97 -7.91
N PHE A 147 -5.14 -11.16 -7.89
CA PHE A 147 -3.69 -11.35 -7.84
C PHE A 147 -2.99 -10.71 -9.05
N VAL A 148 -3.46 -10.96 -10.27
CA VAL A 148 -2.91 -10.34 -11.48
C VAL A 148 -2.95 -8.82 -11.39
N ARG A 149 -4.08 -8.24 -11.00
CA ARG A 149 -4.22 -6.79 -10.83
C ARG A 149 -3.24 -6.21 -9.81
N LEU A 150 -3.00 -6.90 -8.69
CA LEU A 150 -2.03 -6.46 -7.68
C LEU A 150 -0.59 -6.64 -8.16
N MET A 151 -0.30 -7.67 -8.95
CA MET A 151 1.00 -7.87 -9.59
C MET A 151 1.31 -6.80 -10.65
N GLU A 152 0.30 -6.31 -11.38
CA GLU A 152 0.46 -5.15 -12.27
C GLU A 152 0.85 -3.90 -11.49
N GLN A 153 0.23 -3.64 -10.33
CA GLN A 153 0.62 -2.54 -9.45
C GLN A 153 2.06 -2.70 -8.94
N TYR A 154 2.45 -3.91 -8.50
CA TYR A 154 3.82 -4.21 -8.09
C TYR A 154 4.81 -3.91 -9.21
N THR A 155 4.55 -4.41 -10.42
CA THR A 155 5.41 -4.20 -11.60
C THR A 155 5.53 -2.72 -11.94
N TYR A 156 4.42 -1.98 -11.88
CA TYR A 156 4.42 -0.53 -12.06
C TYR A 156 5.29 0.18 -11.02
N LEU A 157 5.13 -0.16 -9.74
CA LEU A 157 5.87 0.48 -8.63
C LEU A 157 7.38 0.18 -8.68
N LYS A 158 7.77 -1.03 -9.07
CA LYS A 158 9.19 -1.43 -9.18
C LYS A 158 9.87 -0.96 -10.45
N GLY A 159 9.12 -0.54 -11.44
CA GLY A 159 9.62 -0.12 -12.76
C GLY A 159 9.20 1.32 -13.09
N PRO A 160 8.12 1.53 -13.87
CA PRO A 160 7.75 2.86 -14.39
C PRO A 160 7.62 3.96 -13.34
N ALA A 161 7.10 3.63 -12.14
CA ALA A 161 6.92 4.60 -11.06
C ALA A 161 8.24 5.21 -10.60
N THR A 162 9.35 4.46 -10.60
CA THR A 162 10.66 4.93 -10.16
C THR A 162 11.25 6.01 -11.08
N HIS A 163 10.73 6.14 -12.28
CA HIS A 163 11.15 7.17 -13.25
C HIS A 163 10.31 8.46 -13.18
N ARG A 164 9.32 8.52 -12.27
CA ARG A 164 8.51 9.71 -12.05
C ARG A 164 9.31 10.77 -11.30
N THR A 165 8.86 12.02 -11.43
CA THR A 165 9.49 13.17 -10.74
C THR A 165 9.46 12.97 -9.22
N ALA A 166 10.54 13.36 -8.55
CA ALA A 166 10.58 13.41 -7.09
C ALA A 166 9.45 14.30 -6.52
N CYS A 167 9.01 13.99 -5.32
CA CYS A 167 7.92 14.68 -4.63
C CYS A 167 6.60 14.67 -5.43
N SER A 168 6.29 13.56 -6.13
CA SER A 168 5.03 13.38 -6.85
C SER A 168 4.28 12.11 -6.41
N CYS A 169 2.95 12.15 -6.46
CA CYS A 169 2.10 10.99 -6.24
C CYS A 169 2.19 10.03 -7.43
N VAL A 170 2.51 8.77 -7.17
CA VAL A 170 2.61 7.73 -8.20
C VAL A 170 1.42 6.78 -8.18
N LEU A 171 0.80 6.59 -7.01
CA LEU A 171 -0.41 5.78 -6.89
C LEU A 171 -1.29 6.36 -5.77
N ARG A 172 -2.54 6.67 -6.10
CA ARG A 172 -3.55 7.07 -5.11
C ARG A 172 -4.18 5.83 -4.50
N ALA A 173 -4.32 5.83 -3.17
CA ALA A 173 -5.09 4.80 -2.49
C ALA A 173 -6.57 4.94 -2.86
N ARG A 174 -7.27 3.81 -2.87
CA ARG A 174 -8.73 3.86 -2.96
C ARG A 174 -9.29 4.51 -1.70
N PRO A 175 -10.29 5.38 -1.82
CA PRO A 175 -10.95 5.98 -0.67
C PRO A 175 -11.45 4.93 0.31
N ALA A 176 -11.42 5.24 1.61
CA ALA A 176 -11.80 4.29 2.66
C ALA A 176 -13.24 3.78 2.51
N TYR A 177 -14.17 4.65 2.09
CA TYR A 177 -15.55 4.27 1.84
C TYR A 177 -15.67 3.24 0.70
N LEU A 178 -14.92 3.42 -0.39
CA LEU A 178 -14.92 2.46 -1.51
C LEU A 178 -14.36 1.11 -1.09
N SER A 179 -13.30 1.12 -0.26
CA SER A 179 -12.73 -0.09 0.31
C SER A 179 -13.70 -0.80 1.26
N ALA A 180 -14.51 -0.04 2.02
CA ALA A 180 -15.54 -0.58 2.91
C ALA A 180 -16.69 -1.22 2.11
N VAL A 181 -17.15 -0.55 1.05
CA VAL A 181 -18.20 -1.06 0.15
C VAL A 181 -17.74 -2.35 -0.55
N LEU A 182 -16.58 -2.33 -1.18
CA LEU A 182 -16.01 -3.49 -1.88
C LEU A 182 -15.62 -4.64 -0.92
N GLY A 183 -15.31 -4.31 0.33
CA GLY A 183 -14.99 -5.28 1.39
C GLY A 183 -16.19 -5.92 2.04
N SER A 184 -17.40 -5.32 1.92
CA SER A 184 -18.63 -5.92 2.43
C SER A 184 -19.02 -7.15 1.60
N ARG A 185 -19.58 -8.18 2.26
CA ARG A 185 -20.18 -9.30 1.53
C ARG A 185 -21.41 -8.75 0.78
N SER A 186 -21.42 -8.84 -0.53
CA SER A 186 -22.45 -8.29 -1.42
C SER A 186 -23.89 -8.65 -0.99
N ASN A 187 -24.07 -9.78 -0.32
CA ASN A 187 -25.39 -10.25 0.14
C ASN A 187 -26.00 -9.43 1.30
N PHE A 188 -25.22 -8.55 1.95
CA PHE A 188 -25.69 -7.71 3.06
C PHE A 188 -25.81 -6.24 2.68
N LEU A 189 -25.25 -5.82 1.56
CA LEU A 189 -25.32 -4.44 1.08
C LEU A 189 -26.60 -4.28 0.24
N LYS A 190 -27.62 -3.61 0.78
CA LYS A 190 -28.89 -3.37 0.08
C LYS A 190 -28.91 -2.04 -0.63
N GLU A 191 -28.27 -1.04 -0.05
CA GLU A 191 -28.35 0.34 -0.53
C GLU A 191 -27.11 1.13 -0.07
N ILE A 192 -26.67 2.06 -0.87
CA ILE A 192 -25.62 3.04 -0.52
C ILE A 192 -26.22 4.41 -0.79
N LEU A 193 -26.29 5.24 0.25
CA LEU A 193 -26.74 6.62 0.16
C LEU A 193 -25.55 7.55 0.28
N THR A 194 -25.45 8.51 -0.62
CA THR A 194 -24.44 9.57 -0.57
C THR A 194 -25.04 10.88 -1.07
N ASP A 195 -24.68 11.99 -0.46
CA ASP A 195 -25.00 13.35 -0.85
C ASP A 195 -23.87 13.98 -1.70
N ASP A 196 -22.77 13.29 -1.88
CA ASP A 196 -21.63 13.72 -2.70
C ASP A 196 -21.72 13.12 -4.11
N LYS A 197 -21.88 14.02 -5.12
CA LYS A 197 -22.00 13.64 -6.52
C LYS A 197 -20.78 12.86 -7.04
N LYS A 198 -19.57 13.22 -6.60
CA LYS A 198 -18.33 12.56 -7.02
C LYS A 198 -18.26 11.14 -6.48
N ILE A 199 -18.63 10.95 -5.21
CA ILE A 199 -18.72 9.62 -4.59
C ILE A 199 -19.76 8.78 -5.32
N TYR A 200 -20.91 9.36 -5.68
CA TYR A 200 -21.94 8.67 -6.44
C TYR A 200 -21.44 8.19 -7.80
N GLU A 201 -20.73 9.02 -8.55
CA GLU A 201 -20.15 8.67 -9.86
C GLU A 201 -19.09 7.55 -9.72
N GLU A 202 -18.22 7.61 -8.68
CA GLU A 202 -17.22 6.59 -8.40
C GLU A 202 -17.81 5.23 -7.97
N LEU A 203 -18.97 5.23 -7.30
CA LEU A 203 -19.66 4.01 -6.87
C LEU A 203 -20.52 3.41 -7.98
N SER A 204 -20.90 4.19 -9.00
CA SER A 204 -21.74 3.78 -10.12
C SER A 204 -20.94 3.26 -11.33
N SER A 205 -19.63 3.47 -11.33
CA SER A 205 -18.69 3.00 -12.36
C SER A 205 -18.11 1.63 -12.01
#